data_594532cfaa18eab6bdba6b2427a6a45a
#
_entry.id   594532cfaa18eab6bdba6b2427a6a45a
#
_cell.length_a   1.000
_cell.length_b   1.000
_cell.length_c   1.000
_cell.angle_alpha   90.00
_cell.angle_beta   90.00
_cell.angle_gamma   90.00
#
_symmetry.space_group_name_H-M   'P 1'
#
loop_
_entity.id
_entity.type
_entity.pdbx_description
1 polymer ?
#
loop_
_entity_poly.entity_id
_entity_poly.type
_entity_poly.pdbx_seq_one_letter_code
_entity_poly.pdbx_strand_id
1 'polypeptide(L)'
;MADDDVISQIDALVEEEHRLFQHSSSGKPLTADDERRLKELEVRLDQCWDLLRQRRARRNAGLDADDVAVRDPSVVEGYQQ
;
A
#
# COMPACT_ATOMS: atom_id res chain seq x y z
N MET A 1 5.61 -13.95 -11.88
CA MET A 1 6.43 -13.29 -10.87
C MET A 1 5.84 -13.54 -9.48
N ALA A 2 6.71 -13.78 -8.51
CA ALA A 2 6.26 -13.98 -7.12
C ALA A 2 5.78 -12.66 -6.52
N ASP A 3 5.00 -12.76 -5.44
CA ASP A 3 4.48 -11.58 -4.75
C ASP A 3 5.56 -10.84 -3.94
N ASP A 4 6.79 -11.35 -3.91
CA ASP A 4 7.89 -10.79 -3.13
C ASP A 4 8.18 -9.33 -3.46
N ASP A 5 8.01 -8.93 -4.70
CA ASP A 5 8.21 -7.55 -5.15
C ASP A 5 7.20 -6.62 -4.49
N VAL A 6 5.95 -7.03 -4.42
CA VAL A 6 4.88 -6.23 -3.80
C VAL A 6 5.03 -6.23 -2.28
N ILE A 7 5.36 -7.38 -1.70
CA ILE A 7 5.58 -7.49 -0.25
C ILE A 7 6.75 -6.61 0.18
N SER A 8 7.83 -6.58 -0.60
CA SER A 8 8.96 -5.68 -0.32
C SER A 8 8.56 -4.22 -0.36
N GLN A 9 7.69 -3.83 -1.30
CA GLN A 9 7.16 -2.47 -1.34
C GLN A 9 6.32 -2.15 -0.11
N ILE A 10 5.47 -3.10 0.30
CA ILE A 10 4.65 -2.94 1.50
C ILE A 10 5.55 -2.73 2.72
N ASP A 11 6.58 -3.56 2.87
CA ASP A 11 7.51 -3.46 3.99
C ASP A 11 8.20 -2.09 4.04
N ALA A 12 8.63 -1.58 2.90
CA ALA A 12 9.29 -0.27 2.82
C ALA A 12 8.32 0.86 3.19
N LEU A 13 7.07 0.77 2.71
CA LEU A 13 6.05 1.77 3.00
C LEU A 13 5.65 1.76 4.47
N VAL A 14 5.48 0.58 5.05
CA VAL A 14 5.15 0.42 6.47
C VAL A 14 6.29 0.94 7.33
N GLU A 15 7.53 0.69 6.95
CA GLU A 15 8.69 1.17 7.69
C GLU A 15 8.76 2.70 7.69
N GLU A 16 8.49 3.32 6.56
CA GLU A 16 8.45 4.79 6.47
C GLU A 16 7.32 5.35 7.33
N GLU A 17 6.15 4.75 7.29
CA GLU A 17 5.01 5.13 8.13
C GLU A 17 5.37 5.04 9.61
N HIS A 18 6.04 3.97 9.99
CA HIS A 18 6.47 3.75 11.36
C HIS A 18 7.44 4.85 11.83
N ARG A 19 8.37 5.24 10.98
CA ARG A 19 9.32 6.33 11.31
C ARG A 19 8.60 7.66 11.53
N LEU A 20 7.60 7.95 10.73
CA LEU A 20 6.81 9.17 10.88
C LEU A 20 6.02 9.18 12.19
N PHE A 21 5.44 8.05 12.56
CA PHE A 21 4.73 7.92 13.84
C PHE A 21 5.66 8.00 15.03
N GLN A 22 6.86 7.42 14.93
CA GLN A 22 7.87 7.54 15.99
C GLN A 22 8.30 8.99 16.19
N HIS A 23 8.46 9.73 15.10
CA HIS A 23 8.81 11.14 15.17
C HIS A 23 7.73 11.93 15.93
N SER A 24 6.48 11.66 15.63
CA SER A 24 5.34 12.28 16.33
C SER A 24 5.32 11.92 17.82
N SER A 25 5.57 10.66 18.17
CA SER A 25 5.51 10.21 19.55
C SER A 25 6.67 10.69 20.40
N SER A 26 7.74 11.23 19.80
CA SER A 26 8.86 11.82 20.54
C SER A 26 8.57 13.27 21.00
N GLY A 27 7.34 13.73 20.87
CA GLY A 27 6.91 15.04 21.31
C GLY A 27 6.96 16.13 20.25
N LYS A 28 7.31 15.76 19.03
CA LYS A 28 7.32 16.70 17.90
C LYS A 28 6.06 16.50 17.07
N PRO A 29 5.26 17.55 16.83
CA PRO A 29 4.06 17.41 16.03
C PRO A 29 4.40 17.09 14.58
N LEU A 30 3.52 16.39 13.90
CA LEU A 30 3.63 16.15 12.46
C LEU A 30 3.46 17.47 11.72
N THR A 31 4.33 17.71 10.74
CA THR A 31 4.17 18.86 9.86
C THR A 31 3.09 18.58 8.81
N ALA A 32 2.66 19.60 8.09
CA ALA A 32 1.74 19.43 6.98
C ALA A 32 2.31 18.50 5.91
N ASP A 33 3.62 18.56 5.68
CA ASP A 33 4.29 17.68 4.75
C ASP A 33 4.28 16.23 5.23
N ASP A 34 4.48 16.00 6.53
CA ASP A 34 4.44 14.68 7.12
C ASP A 34 3.04 14.07 7.00
N GLU A 35 2.01 14.86 7.26
CA GLU A 35 0.62 14.41 7.13
C GLU A 35 0.28 14.04 5.69
N ARG A 36 0.75 14.84 4.75
CA ARG A 36 0.56 14.58 3.33
C ARG A 36 1.26 13.29 2.92
N ARG A 37 2.48 13.09 3.41
CA ARG A 37 3.24 11.89 3.12
C ARG A 37 2.57 10.65 3.71
N LEU A 38 2.05 10.73 4.93
CA LEU A 38 1.31 9.61 5.53
C LEU A 38 0.11 9.23 4.68
N LYS A 39 -0.62 10.20 4.17
CA LYS A 39 -1.77 9.92 3.31
C LYS A 39 -1.35 9.25 2.00
N GLU A 40 -0.25 9.70 1.40
CA GLU A 40 0.31 9.06 0.21
C GLU A 40 0.71 7.61 0.49
N LEU A 41 1.32 7.36 1.64
CA LEU A 41 1.71 6.00 2.05
C LEU A 41 0.49 5.11 2.20
N GLU A 42 -0.58 5.61 2.82
CA GLU A 42 -1.83 4.85 2.96
C GLU A 42 -2.39 4.45 1.60
N VAL A 43 -2.44 5.39 0.65
CA VAL A 43 -2.95 5.12 -0.69
C VAL A 43 -2.11 4.07 -1.39
N ARG A 44 -0.80 4.18 -1.30
CA ARG A 44 0.11 3.21 -1.91
C ARG A 44 0.00 1.83 -1.28
N LEU A 45 -0.15 1.77 0.04
CA LEU A 45 -0.38 0.51 0.73
C LEU A 45 -1.67 -0.15 0.27
N ASP A 46 -2.73 0.63 0.15
CA ASP A 46 -4.02 0.12 -0.33
C ASP A 46 -3.90 -0.44 -1.75
N GLN A 47 -3.14 0.24 -2.62
CA GLN A 47 -2.89 -0.24 -3.97
C GLN A 47 -2.12 -1.56 -3.97
N CYS A 48 -1.13 -1.69 -3.09
CA CYS A 48 -0.33 -2.92 -2.96
C CYS A 48 -1.21 -4.09 -2.47
N TRP A 49 -2.02 -3.86 -1.46
CA TRP A 49 -2.93 -4.89 -0.93
C TRP A 49 -3.97 -5.30 -1.96
N ASP A 50 -4.50 -4.33 -2.72
CA ASP A 50 -5.42 -4.60 -3.80
C ASP A 50 -4.79 -5.50 -4.87
N LEU A 51 -3.56 -5.22 -5.24
CA LEU A 51 -2.82 -6.01 -6.23
C LEU A 51 -2.65 -7.46 -5.75
N LEU A 52 -2.29 -7.64 -4.48
CA LEU A 52 -2.16 -8.98 -3.89
C LEU A 52 -3.49 -9.74 -3.90
N ARG A 53 -4.58 -9.05 -3.57
CA ARG A 53 -5.92 -9.66 -3.61
C ARG A 53 -6.29 -10.10 -5.03
N GLN A 54 -5.99 -9.28 -6.02
CA GLN A 54 -6.24 -9.61 -7.42
C GLN A 54 -5.43 -10.82 -7.86
N ARG A 55 -4.16 -10.87 -7.49
CA ARG A 55 -3.27 -11.99 -7.83
C ARG A 55 -3.79 -13.28 -7.19
N ARG A 56 -4.22 -13.21 -5.95
CA ARG A 56 -4.79 -14.37 -5.26
C ARG A 56 -6.07 -14.85 -5.95
N ALA A 57 -6.95 -13.91 -6.30
CA ALA A 57 -8.20 -14.25 -6.99
C ALA A 57 -7.93 -14.94 -8.33
N ARG A 58 -6.94 -14.45 -9.05
CA ARG A 58 -6.54 -15.05 -10.33
C ARG A 58 -6.01 -16.47 -10.15
N ARG A 59 -5.13 -16.67 -9.18
CA ARG A 59 -4.59 -18.00 -8.89
C ARG A 59 -5.70 -18.98 -8.50
N ASN A 60 -6.65 -18.53 -7.67
CA ASN A 60 -7.77 -19.36 -7.24
C ASN A 60 -8.71 -19.71 -8.40
N ALA A 61 -8.78 -18.85 -9.41
CA ALA A 61 -9.60 -19.10 -10.60
C ALA A 61 -8.82 -19.87 -11.69
N GLY A 62 -7.57 -20.23 -11.44
CA GLY A 62 -6.73 -20.91 -12.42
C GLY A 62 -6.21 -20.00 -13.51
N LEU A 63 -6.26 -18.69 -13.30
CA LEU A 63 -5.76 -17.69 -14.26
C LEU A 63 -4.36 -17.24 -13.89
N ASP A 64 -3.69 -16.57 -14.85
CA ASP A 64 -2.35 -16.04 -14.64
C ASP A 64 -2.40 -14.82 -13.73
N ALA A 65 -1.72 -14.92 -12.59
CA ALA A 65 -1.65 -13.82 -11.62
C ALA A 65 -0.84 -12.64 -12.15
N ASP A 66 0.09 -12.87 -13.07
CA ASP A 66 0.94 -11.82 -13.64
C ASP A 66 0.20 -10.89 -14.60
N ASP A 67 -0.99 -11.26 -15.03
CA ASP A 67 -1.81 -10.41 -15.90
C ASP A 67 -2.46 -9.24 -15.17
N VAL A 68 -2.30 -9.15 -13.86
CA VAL A 68 -2.92 -8.11 -13.06
C VAL A 68 -1.96 -6.93 -12.90
N ALA A 69 -2.47 -5.73 -13.09
CA ALA A 69 -1.72 -4.50 -12.87
C ALA A 69 -2.26 -3.73 -11.68
N VAL A 70 -1.45 -2.81 -11.16
CA VAL A 70 -1.87 -1.89 -10.10
C VAL A 70 -3.04 -1.06 -10.61
N ARG A 71 -4.11 -0.99 -9.82
CA ARG A 71 -5.28 -0.20 -10.17
C ARG A 71 -5.13 1.23 -9.70
N ASP A 72 -5.83 2.12 -10.38
CA ASP A 72 -5.85 3.54 -10.05
C ASP A 72 -6.31 3.74 -8.60
N PRO A 73 -5.71 4.69 -7.86
CA PRO A 73 -6.09 4.93 -6.47
C PRO A 73 -7.58 5.21 -6.29
N SER A 74 -8.21 5.90 -7.24
CA SER A 74 -9.65 6.20 -7.13
C SER A 74 -10.50 4.94 -7.13
N VAL A 75 -10.07 3.89 -7.84
CA VAL A 75 -10.76 2.60 -7.85
C VAL A 75 -10.56 1.89 -6.52
N VAL A 76 -9.33 1.85 -6.02
CA VAL A 76 -8.99 1.15 -4.78
C VAL A 76 -9.65 1.81 -3.59
N GLU A 77 -9.54 3.13 -3.48
CA GLU A 77 -10.13 3.89 -2.37
C GLU A 77 -11.66 3.82 -2.38
N GLY A 78 -12.27 3.62 -3.55
CA GLY A 78 -13.71 3.46 -3.66
C GLY A 78 -14.26 2.27 -2.88
N TYR A 79 -13.45 1.25 -2.65
CA TYR A 79 -13.88 0.07 -1.89
C TYR A 79 -14.05 0.34 -0.40
N GLN A 80 -13.51 1.43 0.08
CA GLN A 80 -13.51 1.76 1.51
C GLN A 80 -14.68 2.64 1.91
N GLN A 81 -15.49 3.03 0.96
CA GLN A 81 -16.63 3.91 1.19
C GLN A 81 -17.94 3.15 1.35
#